data_477e2739b749e2ca54f346dbe228bfef
#
_entry.id   477e2739b749e2ca54f346dbe228bfef
#
_cell.length_a   1.000
_cell.length_b   1.000
_cell.length_c   1.000
_cell.angle_alpha   90.00
_cell.angle_beta   90.00
_cell.angle_gamma   90.00
#
_symmetry.space_group_name_H-M   'P 1'
#
loop_
_entity.id
_entity.type
_entity.pdbx_description
1 polymer ?
#
loop_
_entity_poly.entity_id
_entity_poly.type
_entity_poly.pdbx_seq_one_letter_code
_entity_poly.pdbx_strand_id
1 'polypeptide(L)'
;RSTLFPYTTLFRSLRYLWQIHSRGLYLTWSDPAWGEDERPRPWDAMLRDLVPVDEVAQRVRRVYDTHLRGRPYVGVQVRTHAVSHAKTIESSPVEWFATRMRQIRAEHPGVPFFLSCDTQAAQARLTEEFDGCVALEDKGGYNTVQGVRSALTDLYLLASAQHLVGASYSSFVEMAVFLCDARVPFERPDQPLEGDLDLSLGLADDPLRPARR
;
A
#
# COMPACT_ATOMS: atom_id res chain seq x y z
N ARG A 1 -7.15 6.55 -31.54
CA ARG A 1 -6.97 7.21 -30.21
C ARG A 1 -7.51 6.25 -29.18
N SER A 2 -6.65 5.46 -28.59
CA SER A 2 -7.00 4.61 -27.44
C SER A 2 -7.24 5.51 -26.23
N THR A 3 -8.48 5.74 -25.89
CA THR A 3 -8.89 6.28 -24.59
C THR A 3 -8.78 5.17 -23.56
N LEU A 4 -7.58 4.71 -23.31
CA LEU A 4 -7.28 3.97 -22.11
C LEU A 4 -7.28 4.97 -20.97
N PHE A 5 -8.20 4.81 -20.03
CA PHE A 5 -8.09 5.45 -18.74
C PHE A 5 -6.77 4.96 -18.13
N PRO A 6 -5.73 5.76 -18.11
CA PRO A 6 -4.49 5.29 -17.55
C PRO A 6 -4.71 5.05 -16.06
N TYR A 7 -4.13 3.98 -15.55
CA TYR A 7 -4.00 3.69 -14.12
C TYR A 7 -3.68 4.93 -13.27
N THR A 8 -2.81 5.80 -13.82
CA THR A 8 -2.51 7.11 -13.24
C THR A 8 -3.73 8.03 -13.12
N THR A 9 -4.76 7.86 -13.94
CA THR A 9 -5.96 8.72 -13.88
C THR A 9 -6.85 8.32 -12.71
N LEU A 10 -7.01 7.02 -12.42
CA LEU A 10 -7.78 6.58 -11.25
C LEU A 10 -7.08 7.04 -9.96
N PHE A 11 -5.77 6.82 -9.83
CA PHE A 11 -5.01 7.27 -8.66
C PHE A 11 -4.86 8.80 -8.61
N ARG A 12 -4.75 9.48 -9.75
CA ARG A 12 -4.79 10.95 -9.79
C ARG A 12 -6.15 11.47 -9.37
N SER A 13 -7.24 10.81 -9.76
CA SER A 13 -8.59 11.20 -9.35
C SER A 13 -8.81 10.98 -7.86
N LEU A 14 -8.35 9.85 -7.32
CA LEU A 14 -8.39 9.58 -5.88
C LEU A 14 -7.48 10.54 -5.09
N ARG A 15 -6.28 10.83 -5.60
CA ARG A 15 -5.39 11.84 -5.03
C ARG A 15 -5.99 13.24 -5.11
N TYR A 16 -6.67 13.57 -6.21
CA TYR A 16 -7.37 14.83 -6.36
C TYR A 16 -8.52 14.96 -5.36
N LEU A 17 -9.31 13.91 -5.18
CA LEU A 17 -10.33 13.83 -4.15
C LEU A 17 -9.74 13.97 -2.74
N TRP A 18 -8.62 13.30 -2.47
CA TRP A 18 -7.91 13.44 -1.20
C TRP A 18 -7.34 14.85 -1.00
N GLN A 19 -6.73 15.45 -2.04
CA GLN A 19 -6.22 16.83 -1.97
C GLN A 19 -7.34 17.85 -1.76
N ILE A 20 -8.49 17.64 -2.37
CA ILE A 20 -9.67 18.44 -2.14
C ILE A 20 -10.12 18.29 -0.69
N HIS A 21 -10.19 17.06 -0.18
CA HIS A 21 -10.54 16.76 1.21
C HIS A 21 -9.56 17.40 2.20
N SER A 22 -8.26 17.19 2.01
CA SER A 22 -7.22 17.73 2.90
C SER A 22 -7.10 19.25 2.89
N ARG A 23 -7.60 19.93 1.83
CA ARG A 23 -7.62 21.40 1.73
C ARG A 23 -8.91 22.02 2.26
N GLY A 24 -9.79 21.24 2.87
CA GLY A 24 -11.07 21.75 3.38
C GLY A 24 -12.03 22.25 2.28
N LEU A 25 -11.77 21.87 1.01
CA LEU A 25 -12.65 22.23 -0.10
C LEU A 25 -13.93 21.38 -0.12
N TYR A 26 -14.03 20.37 0.74
CA TYR A 26 -15.31 19.74 1.12
C TYR A 26 -15.99 20.54 2.22
N LEU A 27 -16.33 21.76 1.93
CA LEU A 27 -17.19 22.58 2.79
C LEU A 27 -18.53 21.89 3.07
N THR A 28 -18.92 20.95 2.21
CA THR A 28 -20.18 20.21 2.31
C THR A 28 -20.26 19.20 3.45
N TRP A 29 -19.13 18.69 3.95
CA TRP A 29 -19.12 17.67 5.01
C TRP A 29 -19.37 18.23 6.39
N SER A 30 -19.02 19.47 6.60
CA SER A 30 -19.23 20.19 7.85
C SER A 30 -20.30 21.26 7.73
N ASP A 31 -21.02 21.32 6.59
CA ASP A 31 -22.12 22.26 6.42
C ASP A 31 -23.26 21.86 7.38
N PRO A 32 -23.64 22.72 8.34
CA PRO A 32 -24.74 22.43 9.26
C PRO A 32 -26.11 22.27 8.58
N ALA A 33 -26.20 22.61 7.27
CA ALA A 33 -27.40 22.38 6.48
C ALA A 33 -27.66 20.89 6.14
N TRP A 34 -26.64 19.99 6.30
CA TRP A 34 -26.82 18.56 6.09
C TRP A 34 -27.25 17.89 7.37
N GLY A 35 -28.38 17.22 7.36
CA GLY A 35 -28.75 16.31 8.44
C GLY A 35 -27.69 15.21 8.63
N GLU A 36 -27.56 14.62 9.83
CA GLU A 36 -26.58 13.57 10.09
C GLU A 36 -26.73 12.38 9.13
N ASP A 37 -27.94 12.05 8.74
CA ASP A 37 -28.27 10.96 7.81
C ASP A 37 -28.03 11.31 6.33
N GLU A 38 -27.84 12.59 5.99
CA GLU A 38 -27.66 13.08 4.62
C GLU A 38 -26.19 13.30 4.28
N ARG A 39 -25.26 13.19 5.26
CA ARG A 39 -23.84 13.38 5.02
C ARG A 39 -23.29 12.26 4.14
N PRO A 40 -22.64 12.60 3.02
CA PRO A 40 -22.03 11.56 2.22
C PRO A 40 -21.01 10.78 3.06
N ARG A 41 -20.94 9.47 2.85
CA ARG A 41 -19.95 8.61 3.53
C ARG A 41 -18.53 9.06 3.20
N PRO A 42 -17.58 9.03 4.18
CA PRO A 42 -16.18 9.29 3.92
C PRO A 42 -15.67 8.42 2.76
N TRP A 43 -14.89 9.01 1.85
CA TRP A 43 -14.39 8.29 0.66
C TRP A 43 -13.52 7.07 1.02
N ASP A 44 -12.79 7.14 2.13
CA ASP A 44 -11.99 6.03 2.65
C ASP A 44 -12.88 4.87 3.13
N ALA A 45 -14.05 5.15 3.72
CA ALA A 45 -15.05 4.15 4.04
C ALA A 45 -15.62 3.52 2.76
N MET A 46 -15.85 4.33 1.71
CA MET A 46 -16.30 3.82 0.40
C MET A 46 -15.22 2.95 -0.25
N LEU A 47 -13.95 3.32 -0.11
CA LEU A 47 -12.83 2.51 -0.59
C LEU A 47 -12.85 1.10 0.02
N ARG A 48 -13.11 1.00 1.33
CA ARG A 48 -13.18 -0.29 2.04
C ARG A 48 -14.35 -1.18 1.61
N ASP A 49 -15.37 -0.61 0.99
CA ASP A 49 -16.51 -1.36 0.45
C ASP A 49 -16.27 -1.89 -0.97
N LEU A 50 -15.25 -1.40 -1.65
CA LEU A 50 -14.92 -1.90 -2.99
C LEU A 50 -14.52 -3.37 -2.93
N VAL A 51 -15.05 -4.14 -3.86
CA VAL A 51 -14.69 -5.54 -4.05
C VAL A 51 -13.85 -5.63 -5.31
N PRO A 52 -12.63 -6.17 -5.24
CA PRO A 52 -11.82 -6.35 -6.44
C PRO A 52 -12.45 -7.40 -7.36
N VAL A 53 -12.19 -7.28 -8.66
CA VAL A 53 -12.60 -8.30 -9.64
C VAL A 53 -12.01 -9.67 -9.28
N ASP A 54 -12.66 -10.74 -9.70
CA ASP A 54 -12.33 -12.12 -9.28
C ASP A 54 -10.86 -12.49 -9.50
N GLU A 55 -10.26 -12.09 -10.62
CA GLU A 55 -8.85 -12.40 -10.91
C GLU A 55 -7.90 -11.76 -9.88
N VAL A 56 -8.20 -10.54 -9.45
CA VAL A 56 -7.42 -9.85 -8.40
C VAL A 56 -7.68 -10.50 -7.05
N ALA A 57 -8.95 -10.78 -6.71
CA ALA A 57 -9.34 -11.41 -5.46
C ALA A 57 -8.67 -12.79 -5.29
N GLN A 58 -8.70 -13.63 -6.33
CA GLN A 58 -8.04 -14.94 -6.33
C GLN A 58 -6.53 -14.82 -6.18
N ARG A 59 -5.90 -13.84 -6.84
CA ARG A 59 -4.46 -13.63 -6.76
C ARG A 59 -4.04 -13.15 -5.37
N VAL A 60 -4.79 -12.23 -4.77
CA VAL A 60 -4.57 -11.78 -3.37
C VAL A 60 -4.63 -12.96 -2.42
N ARG A 61 -5.72 -13.75 -2.44
CA ARG A 61 -5.87 -14.92 -1.56
C ARG A 61 -4.77 -15.93 -1.78
N ARG A 62 -4.45 -16.27 -3.04
CA ARG A 62 -3.39 -17.24 -3.35
C ARG A 62 -2.05 -16.83 -2.72
N VAL A 63 -1.60 -15.59 -2.93
CA VAL A 63 -0.32 -15.12 -2.38
C VAL A 63 -0.37 -15.08 -0.85
N TYR A 64 -1.47 -14.55 -0.29
CA TYR A 64 -1.64 -14.47 1.15
C TYR A 64 -1.64 -15.85 1.80
N ASP A 65 -2.45 -16.78 1.31
CA ASP A 65 -2.61 -18.11 1.87
C ASP A 65 -1.33 -18.97 1.76
N THR A 66 -0.60 -18.80 0.65
CA THR A 66 0.61 -19.58 0.40
C THR A 66 1.80 -19.08 1.19
N HIS A 67 1.94 -17.76 1.40
CA HIS A 67 3.19 -17.18 1.86
C HIS A 67 3.09 -16.34 3.15
N LEU A 68 1.91 -15.78 3.45
CA LEU A 68 1.78 -14.74 4.48
C LEU A 68 0.82 -15.15 5.62
N ARG A 69 -0.13 -16.05 5.37
CA ARG A 69 -1.13 -16.44 6.35
C ARG A 69 -0.52 -17.02 7.63
N GLY A 70 -1.08 -16.65 8.77
CA GLY A 70 -0.78 -17.24 10.08
C GLY A 70 0.47 -16.68 10.77
N ARG A 71 1.11 -15.67 10.20
CA ARG A 71 2.26 -15.00 10.81
C ARG A 71 2.26 -13.49 10.50
N PRO A 72 2.74 -12.64 11.42
CA PRO A 72 2.90 -11.23 11.13
C PRO A 72 3.97 -11.02 10.06
N TYR A 73 3.80 -9.98 9.25
CA TYR A 73 4.77 -9.56 8.25
C TYR A 73 4.78 -8.04 8.07
N VAL A 74 5.85 -7.55 7.47
CA VAL A 74 6.03 -6.13 7.16
C VAL A 74 5.82 -5.91 5.66
N GLY A 75 4.92 -5.01 5.30
CA GLY A 75 4.73 -4.56 3.93
C GLY A 75 5.71 -3.44 3.59
N VAL A 76 6.48 -3.61 2.51
CA VAL A 76 7.47 -2.64 2.04
C VAL A 76 7.11 -2.16 0.65
N GLN A 77 6.83 -0.87 0.50
CA GLN A 77 6.46 -0.24 -0.77
C GLN A 77 7.58 0.67 -1.27
N VAL A 78 8.18 0.32 -2.41
CA VAL A 78 9.32 1.03 -3.01
C VAL A 78 8.93 1.67 -4.35
N ARG A 79 9.31 2.93 -4.54
CA ARG A 79 9.01 3.74 -5.74
C ARG A 79 10.28 4.25 -6.38
N THR A 80 10.71 3.59 -7.46
CA THR A 80 11.94 3.92 -8.20
C THR A 80 11.71 4.12 -9.69
N HIS A 81 10.49 3.87 -10.20
CA HIS A 81 10.20 4.00 -11.61
C HIS A 81 10.30 5.47 -12.07
N ALA A 82 10.90 5.69 -13.23
CA ALA A 82 11.15 7.03 -13.80
C ALA A 82 9.91 7.90 -14.01
N VAL A 83 8.71 7.30 -14.06
CA VAL A 83 7.43 8.04 -14.10
C VAL A 83 6.98 8.54 -12.74
N SER A 84 7.63 8.11 -11.65
CA SER A 84 7.35 8.60 -10.31
C SER A 84 7.83 10.05 -10.18
N HIS A 85 7.20 10.80 -9.28
CA HIS A 85 7.60 12.16 -9.04
C HIS A 85 9.06 12.20 -8.54
N ALA A 86 9.90 13.08 -9.10
CA ALA A 86 11.32 13.17 -8.75
C ALA A 86 11.54 13.28 -7.24
N LYS A 87 10.75 14.09 -6.55
CA LYS A 87 10.79 14.23 -5.09
C LYS A 87 10.57 12.92 -4.34
N THR A 88 9.73 12.01 -4.85
CA THR A 88 9.50 10.67 -4.25
C THR A 88 10.76 9.82 -4.36
N ILE A 89 11.39 9.82 -5.54
CA ILE A 89 12.60 9.03 -5.81
C ILE A 89 13.77 9.55 -4.96
N GLU A 90 13.98 10.86 -4.95
CA GLU A 90 15.07 11.50 -4.19
C GLU A 90 14.92 11.32 -2.68
N SER A 91 13.69 11.43 -2.15
CA SER A 91 13.41 11.31 -0.72
C SER A 91 13.34 9.86 -0.23
N SER A 92 13.31 8.88 -1.13
CA SER A 92 13.07 7.47 -0.77
C SER A 92 14.01 6.54 -1.55
N PRO A 93 15.34 6.67 -1.38
CA PRO A 93 16.29 5.80 -2.07
C PRO A 93 16.17 4.35 -1.59
N VAL A 94 16.41 3.38 -2.48
CA VAL A 94 16.31 1.93 -2.18
C VAL A 94 17.16 1.55 -0.96
N GLU A 95 18.32 2.16 -0.79
CA GLU A 95 19.22 1.87 0.34
C GLU A 95 18.64 2.30 1.71
N TRP A 96 17.74 3.28 1.75
CA TRP A 96 17.01 3.58 2.97
C TRP A 96 16.12 2.39 3.38
N PHE A 97 15.38 1.80 2.42
CA PHE A 97 14.55 0.61 2.66
C PHE A 97 15.41 -0.57 3.09
N ALA A 98 16.52 -0.84 2.41
CA ALA A 98 17.44 -1.90 2.78
C ALA A 98 17.97 -1.71 4.22
N THR A 99 18.35 -0.49 4.58
CA THR A 99 18.81 -0.18 5.94
C THR A 99 17.71 -0.41 6.97
N ARG A 100 16.50 0.05 6.69
CA ARG A 100 15.36 -0.15 7.60
C ARG A 100 14.98 -1.62 7.74
N MET A 101 14.98 -2.37 6.65
CA MET A 101 14.74 -3.81 6.66
C MET A 101 15.80 -4.57 7.48
N ARG A 102 17.09 -4.16 7.44
CA ARG A 102 18.14 -4.73 8.32
C ARG A 102 17.84 -4.48 9.80
N GLN A 103 17.42 -3.26 10.16
CA GLN A 103 17.04 -2.91 11.53
C GLN A 103 15.87 -3.78 11.99
N ILE A 104 14.79 -3.82 11.20
CA ILE A 104 13.60 -4.66 11.50
C ILE A 104 14.00 -6.13 11.66
N ARG A 105 14.86 -6.65 10.79
CA ARG A 105 15.31 -8.05 10.87
C ARG A 105 16.19 -8.31 12.09
N ALA A 106 16.94 -7.33 12.57
CA ALA A 106 17.73 -7.44 13.79
C ALA A 106 16.84 -7.49 15.05
N GLU A 107 15.75 -6.72 15.06
CA GLU A 107 14.79 -6.69 16.16
C GLU A 107 13.84 -7.90 16.12
N HIS A 108 13.44 -8.33 14.92
CA HIS A 108 12.50 -9.41 14.65
C HIS A 108 13.10 -10.45 13.70
N PRO A 109 13.97 -11.35 14.18
CA PRO A 109 14.59 -12.37 13.34
C PRO A 109 13.56 -13.24 12.63
N GLY A 110 13.70 -13.39 11.31
CA GLY A 110 12.81 -14.22 10.49
C GLY A 110 11.45 -13.61 10.13
N VAL A 111 11.17 -12.34 10.50
CA VAL A 111 9.95 -11.67 10.05
C VAL A 111 9.94 -11.59 8.51
N PRO A 112 8.86 -12.04 7.83
CA PRO A 112 8.80 -11.93 6.39
C PRO A 112 8.50 -10.49 5.96
N PHE A 113 9.00 -10.15 4.75
CA PHE A 113 8.67 -8.91 4.08
C PHE A 113 7.81 -9.19 2.85
N PHE A 114 6.72 -8.45 2.70
CA PHE A 114 6.01 -8.37 1.44
C PHE A 114 6.49 -7.14 0.66
N LEU A 115 7.08 -7.36 -0.53
CA LEU A 115 7.67 -6.30 -1.33
C LEU A 115 6.74 -5.85 -2.48
N SER A 116 6.33 -4.61 -2.46
CA SER A 116 5.64 -3.93 -3.55
C SER A 116 6.58 -2.92 -4.21
N CYS A 117 7.40 -3.39 -5.14
CA CYS A 117 8.32 -2.55 -5.91
C CYS A 117 7.74 -2.25 -7.29
N ASP A 118 7.88 -1.02 -7.76
CA ASP A 118 7.44 -0.59 -9.10
C ASP A 118 8.48 -0.83 -10.19
N THR A 119 9.69 -1.29 -9.84
CA THR A 119 10.73 -1.75 -10.77
C THR A 119 11.27 -3.11 -10.37
N GLN A 120 11.61 -3.92 -11.36
CA GLN A 120 12.23 -5.22 -11.16
C GLN A 120 13.61 -5.09 -10.52
N ALA A 121 14.37 -4.04 -10.86
CA ALA A 121 15.70 -3.79 -10.29
C ALA A 121 15.65 -3.58 -8.77
N ALA A 122 14.71 -2.76 -8.27
CA ALA A 122 14.53 -2.57 -6.84
C ALA A 122 14.08 -3.85 -6.14
N GLN A 123 13.17 -4.62 -6.76
CA GLN A 123 12.71 -5.90 -6.22
C GLN A 123 13.87 -6.89 -6.11
N ALA A 124 14.64 -7.10 -7.19
CA ALA A 124 15.79 -8.00 -7.20
C ALA A 124 16.83 -7.60 -6.15
N ARG A 125 17.17 -6.30 -6.08
CA ARG A 125 18.13 -5.77 -5.10
C ARG A 125 17.76 -6.13 -3.65
N LEU A 126 16.46 -6.05 -3.30
CA LEU A 126 16.01 -6.36 -1.94
C LEU A 126 15.86 -7.87 -1.72
N THR A 127 15.39 -8.63 -2.70
CA THR A 127 15.25 -10.09 -2.56
C THR A 127 16.59 -10.82 -2.53
N GLU A 128 17.63 -10.27 -3.14
CA GLU A 128 19.00 -10.82 -3.05
C GLU A 128 19.61 -10.68 -1.66
N GLU A 129 19.25 -9.61 -0.94
CA GLU A 129 19.81 -9.34 0.39
C GLU A 129 19.01 -10.00 1.53
N PHE A 130 17.68 -10.13 1.37
CA PHE A 130 16.81 -10.57 2.45
C PHE A 130 16.08 -11.87 2.12
N ASP A 131 16.36 -12.92 2.89
CA ASP A 131 15.60 -14.15 2.84
C ASP A 131 14.15 -13.94 3.33
N GLY A 132 13.21 -14.75 2.83
CA GLY A 132 11.81 -14.70 3.24
C GLY A 132 11.04 -13.50 2.70
N CYS A 133 11.56 -12.82 1.68
CA CYS A 133 10.80 -11.83 0.91
C CYS A 133 9.75 -12.51 0.04
N VAL A 134 8.54 -11.94 0.06
CA VAL A 134 7.43 -12.31 -0.82
C VAL A 134 7.15 -11.14 -1.75
N ALA A 135 7.15 -11.37 -3.06
CA ALA A 135 6.85 -10.36 -4.06
C ALA A 135 6.09 -10.98 -5.23
N LEU A 136 5.32 -10.18 -5.96
CA LEU A 136 4.71 -10.64 -7.21
C LEU A 136 5.79 -10.74 -8.29
N GLU A 137 5.91 -11.90 -8.94
CA GLU A 137 6.90 -12.12 -10.02
C GLU A 137 6.40 -11.55 -11.35
N ASP A 138 5.16 -11.84 -11.72
CA ASP A 138 4.54 -11.37 -12.96
C ASP A 138 3.64 -10.15 -12.70
N LYS A 139 4.25 -8.97 -12.70
CA LYS A 139 3.54 -7.71 -12.46
C LYS A 139 2.95 -7.07 -13.71
N GLY A 140 3.39 -7.50 -14.90
CA GLY A 140 3.04 -6.82 -16.15
C GLY A 140 3.72 -5.45 -16.29
N GLY A 141 3.54 -4.82 -17.44
CA GLY A 141 4.12 -3.51 -17.74
C GLY A 141 3.31 -2.35 -17.16
N TYR A 142 3.95 -1.20 -17.06
CA TYR A 142 3.31 0.06 -16.68
C TYR A 142 2.12 0.38 -17.62
N ASN A 143 1.00 0.83 -17.07
CA ASN A 143 -0.25 1.13 -17.79
C ASN A 143 -0.89 -0.05 -18.56
N THR A 144 -0.52 -1.28 -18.30
CA THR A 144 -1.21 -2.46 -18.84
C THR A 144 -2.31 -2.94 -17.88
N VAL A 145 -3.28 -3.70 -18.40
CA VAL A 145 -4.31 -4.34 -17.57
C VAL A 145 -3.68 -5.23 -16.50
N GLN A 146 -2.66 -6.01 -16.88
CA GLN A 146 -1.93 -6.87 -15.95
C GLN A 146 -1.20 -6.04 -14.86
N GLY A 147 -0.58 -4.91 -15.25
CA GLY A 147 0.07 -4.01 -14.31
C GLY A 147 -0.92 -3.42 -13.29
N VAL A 148 -2.11 -3.04 -13.72
CA VAL A 148 -3.18 -2.55 -12.82
C VAL A 148 -3.65 -3.64 -11.86
N ARG A 149 -3.89 -4.86 -12.36
CA ARG A 149 -4.30 -6.01 -11.54
C ARG A 149 -3.23 -6.37 -10.51
N SER A 150 -1.96 -6.33 -10.90
CA SER A 150 -0.84 -6.58 -9.99
C SER A 150 -0.72 -5.49 -8.92
N ALA A 151 -0.90 -4.23 -9.28
CA ALA A 151 -0.88 -3.14 -8.33
C ALA A 151 -2.04 -3.23 -7.32
N LEU A 152 -3.24 -3.60 -7.75
CA LEU A 152 -4.35 -3.86 -6.82
C LEU A 152 -4.03 -5.04 -5.89
N THR A 153 -3.42 -6.11 -6.41
CA THR A 153 -2.96 -7.23 -5.59
C THR A 153 -1.95 -6.76 -4.53
N ASP A 154 -0.93 -6.00 -4.94
CA ASP A 154 0.06 -5.40 -4.04
C ASP A 154 -0.62 -4.54 -2.96
N LEU A 155 -1.62 -3.73 -3.32
CA LEU A 155 -2.33 -2.84 -2.41
C LEU A 155 -3.04 -3.60 -1.29
N TYR A 156 -3.77 -4.67 -1.61
CA TYR A 156 -4.46 -5.49 -0.62
C TYR A 156 -3.48 -6.24 0.29
N LEU A 157 -2.37 -6.74 -0.24
CA LEU A 157 -1.35 -7.43 0.54
C LEU A 157 -0.57 -6.47 1.44
N LEU A 158 -0.29 -5.25 0.99
CA LEU A 158 0.25 -4.19 1.86
C LEU A 158 -0.72 -3.85 2.99
N ALA A 159 -2.00 -3.64 2.69
CA ALA A 159 -3.00 -3.31 3.69
C ALA A 159 -3.23 -4.41 4.73
N SER A 160 -2.88 -5.66 4.42
CA SER A 160 -3.01 -6.81 5.32
C SER A 160 -1.78 -7.03 6.21
N ALA A 161 -0.70 -6.27 6.04
CA ALA A 161 0.51 -6.33 6.86
C ALA A 161 0.27 -5.82 8.30
N GLN A 162 1.18 -6.11 9.22
CA GLN A 162 1.15 -5.61 10.59
C GLN A 162 1.91 -4.29 10.74
N HIS A 163 2.80 -3.99 9.80
CA HIS A 163 3.54 -2.75 9.70
C HIS A 163 3.80 -2.40 8.25
N LEU A 164 3.80 -1.10 7.92
CA LEU A 164 4.08 -0.61 6.58
C LEU A 164 5.33 0.28 6.56
N VAL A 165 6.21 0.01 5.62
CA VAL A 165 7.36 0.86 5.27
C VAL A 165 7.14 1.34 3.83
N GLY A 166 7.04 2.63 3.61
CA GLY A 166 6.68 3.16 2.30
C GLY A 166 7.50 4.34 1.84
N ALA A 167 7.39 4.66 0.56
CA ALA A 167 8.06 5.82 -0.01
C ALA A 167 7.37 7.12 0.41
N SER A 168 8.16 8.15 0.75
CA SER A 168 7.68 9.50 0.97
C SER A 168 6.93 10.03 -0.26
N TYR A 169 5.86 10.76 -0.05
CA TYR A 169 5.00 11.32 -1.10
C TYR A 169 4.35 10.28 -2.04
N SER A 170 4.22 9.02 -1.59
CA SER A 170 3.56 7.96 -2.34
C SER A 170 2.10 7.80 -1.91
N SER A 171 1.18 8.23 -2.76
CA SER A 171 -0.26 8.00 -2.53
C SER A 171 -0.65 6.52 -2.58
N PHE A 172 0.21 5.65 -3.12
CA PHE A 172 -0.09 4.22 -3.22
C PHE A 172 -0.08 3.54 -1.85
N VAL A 173 0.96 3.78 -1.05
CA VAL A 173 1.03 3.21 0.30
C VAL A 173 0.01 3.88 1.23
N GLU A 174 -0.28 5.17 1.05
CA GLU A 174 -1.35 5.85 1.79
C GLU A 174 -2.72 5.20 1.54
N MET A 175 -2.97 4.73 0.30
CA MET A 175 -4.18 3.98 -0.01
C MET A 175 -4.25 2.63 0.73
N ALA A 176 -3.11 1.96 0.96
CA ALA A 176 -3.07 0.76 1.78
C ALA A 176 -3.44 1.07 3.25
N VAL A 177 -2.94 2.19 3.79
CA VAL A 177 -3.30 2.68 5.13
C VAL A 177 -4.81 2.95 5.23
N PHE A 178 -5.42 3.59 4.25
CA PHE A 178 -6.86 3.82 4.25
C PHE A 178 -7.67 2.52 4.12
N LEU A 179 -7.18 1.58 3.33
CA LEU A 179 -7.85 0.30 3.11
C LEU A 179 -7.89 -0.56 4.39
N CYS A 180 -6.88 -0.44 5.26
CA CYS A 180 -6.84 -1.09 6.57
C CYS A 180 -7.43 -0.23 7.71
N ASP A 181 -8.15 0.84 7.40
CA ASP A 181 -8.75 1.76 8.37
C ASP A 181 -7.73 2.46 9.29
N ALA A 182 -6.57 2.81 8.74
CA ALA A 182 -5.44 3.42 9.42
C ALA A 182 -4.96 2.66 10.68
N ARG A 183 -5.23 1.36 10.77
CA ARG A 183 -4.84 0.54 11.93
C ARG A 183 -3.39 0.06 11.87
N VAL A 184 -2.83 -0.07 10.66
CA VAL A 184 -1.46 -0.52 10.47
C VAL A 184 -0.52 0.66 10.69
N PRO A 185 0.47 0.55 11.60
CA PRO A 185 1.53 1.55 11.72
C PRO A 185 2.27 1.71 10.39
N PHE A 186 2.55 2.96 10.04
CA PHE A 186 3.17 3.31 8.77
C PHE A 186 4.34 4.26 8.97
N GLU A 187 5.48 3.92 8.43
CA GLU A 187 6.68 4.75 8.43
C GLU A 187 7.21 5.01 7.03
N ARG A 188 7.98 6.09 6.89
CA ARG A 188 8.61 6.54 5.65
C ARG A 188 9.86 7.39 5.95
N PRO A 189 10.76 7.66 4.97
CA PRO A 189 12.00 8.39 5.21
C PRO A 189 11.86 9.71 5.95
N ASP A 190 10.81 10.48 5.65
CA ASP A 190 10.52 11.77 6.28
C ASP A 190 9.67 11.67 7.57
N GLN A 191 9.20 10.47 7.89
CA GLN A 191 8.46 10.14 9.12
C GLN A 191 8.82 8.71 9.56
N PRO A 192 10.05 8.48 10.04
CA PRO A 192 10.46 7.18 10.54
C PRO A 192 9.71 6.83 11.83
N LEU A 193 9.56 5.54 12.11
CA LEU A 193 9.02 5.07 13.38
C LEU A 193 9.94 5.48 14.51
N GLU A 194 9.35 6.07 15.56
CA GLU A 194 10.02 6.31 16.83
C GLU A 194 9.78 5.13 17.78
N GLY A 195 10.83 4.45 18.21
CA GLY A 195 10.76 3.28 19.08
C GLY A 195 10.77 1.93 18.36
N ASP A 196 10.43 0.89 19.10
CA ASP A 196 10.46 -0.50 18.63
C ASP A 196 9.28 -0.80 17.72
N LEU A 197 9.50 -1.71 16.76
CA LEU A 197 8.47 -2.17 15.86
C LEU A 197 7.46 -3.06 16.60
N ASP A 198 6.19 -2.67 16.60
CA ASP A 198 5.11 -3.48 17.17
C ASP A 198 4.40 -4.30 16.08
N LEU A 199 4.57 -5.61 16.13
CA LEU A 199 3.90 -6.59 15.25
C LEU A 199 2.71 -7.29 15.94
N SER A 200 2.27 -6.82 17.10
CA SER A 200 1.17 -7.41 17.87
C SER A 200 -0.22 -7.14 17.26
N LEU A 201 -0.31 -6.25 16.28
CA LEU A 201 -1.55 -6.02 15.55
C LEU A 201 -2.07 -7.35 14.99
N GLY A 202 -3.32 -7.66 15.27
CA GLY A 202 -3.95 -8.92 14.83
C GLY A 202 -3.82 -9.16 13.32
N LEU A 203 -3.75 -10.43 12.94
CA LEU A 203 -3.69 -10.83 11.54
C LEU A 203 -5.02 -10.49 10.84
N ALA A 204 -4.96 -10.14 9.56
CA ALA A 204 -6.17 -9.97 8.78
C ALA A 204 -6.85 -11.34 8.55
N ASP A 205 -8.10 -11.47 8.96
CA ASP A 205 -8.89 -12.68 8.75
C ASP A 205 -9.12 -12.97 7.27
N ASP A 206 -9.41 -11.92 6.50
CA ASP A 206 -9.56 -11.95 5.05
C ASP A 206 -8.71 -10.82 4.44
N PRO A 207 -7.70 -11.14 3.60
CA PRO A 207 -6.87 -10.10 2.97
C PRO A 207 -7.64 -9.19 2.01
N LEU A 208 -8.88 -9.54 1.63
CA LEU A 208 -9.78 -8.66 0.87
C LEU A 208 -10.57 -7.71 1.78
N ARG A 209 -10.47 -7.86 3.09
CA ARG A 209 -11.09 -7.02 4.11
C ARG A 209 -10.06 -6.67 5.19
N PRO A 210 -8.93 -6.04 4.85
CA PRO A 210 -7.78 -5.88 5.74
C PRO A 210 -8.06 -5.04 6.99
N ALA A 211 -9.17 -4.30 7.01
CA ALA A 211 -9.62 -3.59 8.21
C ALA A 211 -10.25 -4.51 9.28
N ARG A 212 -10.57 -5.76 8.93
CA ARG A 212 -11.11 -6.77 9.86
C ARG A 212 -9.96 -7.62 10.38
N ARG A 213 -9.70 -7.49 11.68
CA ARG A 213 -8.60 -8.16 12.40
C ARG A 213 -9.09 -8.64 13.76
#